data_3018206d4c66336f2b95469a4beb079c
#
_entry.id   3018206d4c66336f2b95469a4beb079c
#
_cell.length_a   1.000
_cell.length_b   1.000
_cell.length_c   1.000
_cell.angle_alpha   90.00
_cell.angle_beta   90.00
_cell.angle_gamma   90.00
#
_symmetry.space_group_name_H-M   'P 1'
#
loop_
_entity.id
_entity.type
_entity.pdbx_description
1 polymer ?
#
loop_
_entity_poly.entity_id
_entity_poly.type
_entity_poly.pdbx_seq_one_letter_code
_entity_poly.pdbx_strand_id
1 'polypeptide(L)'
;KLEPYEGKPSRTVLRGEEGSNALDLPDRPADMEQRNGRAVRKGNTVKLWGGNVVDIVIYGTEKTLDAYKFNLLKNKQMFINQINNGTIAVRRIDEGGMDEDSGMNFAEFVAILSGNNDLLNKTKLDNKIMQLEKEQAIFKKERIRAERKIAACQEEVEKAKRTEADFKRDLEYINSYNGAKATLLLNLPQASTEEVGRELHHIAKTYRNGAYGTVGTYAGLNLLVHSEYNMDGTFDRNTFFVEGISGLKYRCGLSGALPLGFVESAQYPHGALSKLPSLIEKQQKAVERIESEIPTLQKIVCRQWSKTDELSRLKQECKELQHRIDESLKEAEQPQAAKHEAIAEAA
;
A
#
# COMPACT_ATOMS: atom_id res chain seq x y z
N LYS A 1 -32.53 -15.65 -23.63
CA LYS A 1 -32.42 -17.11 -23.92
C LYS A 1 -31.23 -17.30 -24.84
N LEU A 2 -30.32 -18.20 -24.45
CA LEU A 2 -29.23 -18.67 -25.31
C LEU A 2 -29.77 -19.81 -26.18
N GLU A 3 -29.86 -19.60 -27.47
CA GLU A 3 -30.14 -20.70 -28.40
C GLU A 3 -28.84 -21.10 -29.09
N PRO A 4 -28.48 -22.40 -29.11
CA PRO A 4 -27.36 -22.87 -29.90
C PRO A 4 -27.74 -22.83 -31.38
N TYR A 5 -26.88 -22.27 -32.22
CA TYR A 5 -27.03 -22.28 -33.66
C TYR A 5 -26.65 -23.68 -34.18
N GLU A 6 -27.61 -24.39 -34.72
CA GLU A 6 -27.38 -25.71 -35.34
C GLU A 6 -26.46 -25.58 -36.55
N GLY A 7 -25.27 -26.14 -36.47
CA GLY A 7 -24.36 -26.32 -37.59
C GLY A 7 -22.94 -25.74 -37.47
N LYS A 8 -22.63 -24.93 -36.46
CA LYS A 8 -21.23 -24.51 -36.14
C LYS A 8 -21.04 -24.40 -34.64
N PRO A 9 -20.13 -25.16 -34.04
CA PRO A 9 -20.02 -25.31 -32.58
C PRO A 9 -19.40 -24.12 -31.82
N SER A 10 -19.23 -22.96 -32.41
CA SER A 10 -18.49 -21.86 -31.79
C SER A 10 -19.20 -20.50 -31.73
N ARG A 11 -20.48 -20.41 -32.12
CA ARG A 11 -21.19 -19.13 -32.10
C ARG A 11 -22.50 -19.20 -31.33
N THR A 12 -22.56 -18.51 -30.19
CA THR A 12 -23.79 -18.31 -29.43
C THR A 12 -24.33 -16.92 -29.73
N VAL A 13 -25.51 -16.80 -30.27
CA VAL A 13 -26.21 -15.52 -30.51
C VAL A 13 -27.06 -15.21 -29.29
N LEU A 14 -26.83 -14.07 -28.66
CA LEU A 14 -27.69 -13.55 -27.60
C LEU A 14 -28.92 -12.88 -28.25
N ARG A 15 -30.08 -13.51 -28.16
CA ARG A 15 -31.36 -12.89 -28.53
C ARG A 15 -31.94 -12.13 -27.34
N GLY A 16 -32.43 -10.92 -27.59
CA GLY A 16 -33.25 -10.17 -26.65
C GLY A 16 -34.58 -10.87 -26.37
N GLU A 17 -35.21 -10.50 -25.25
CA GLU A 17 -36.55 -11.05 -24.92
C GLU A 17 -37.57 -10.72 -26.00
N GLU A 18 -38.50 -11.67 -26.24
CA GLU A 18 -39.60 -11.49 -27.19
C GLU A 18 -40.44 -10.27 -26.83
N GLY A 19 -40.43 -9.25 -27.70
CA GLY A 19 -41.29 -8.07 -27.57
C GLY A 19 -40.58 -6.71 -27.64
N SER A 20 -39.29 -6.62 -27.54
CA SER A 20 -38.52 -5.41 -27.81
C SER A 20 -37.62 -5.60 -29.03
N ASN A 21 -37.50 -4.56 -29.86
CA ASN A 21 -36.66 -4.54 -31.05
C ASN A 21 -35.29 -5.16 -30.76
N ALA A 22 -34.84 -6.06 -31.64
CA ALA A 22 -33.61 -6.85 -31.54
C ALA A 22 -32.31 -6.04 -31.37
N LEU A 23 -32.41 -4.72 -31.20
CA LEU A 23 -31.36 -3.72 -31.13
C LEU A 23 -31.32 -2.98 -29.80
N ASP A 24 -32.01 -3.44 -28.75
CA ASP A 24 -31.99 -2.76 -27.48
C ASP A 24 -30.63 -2.97 -26.77
N LEU A 25 -29.73 -2.03 -27.02
CA LEU A 25 -28.53 -1.88 -26.21
C LEU A 25 -28.94 -1.51 -24.78
N PRO A 26 -28.40 -2.16 -23.75
CA PRO A 26 -28.69 -1.82 -22.37
C PRO A 26 -28.38 -0.34 -22.10
N ASP A 27 -29.22 0.30 -21.31
CA ASP A 27 -29.03 1.72 -20.95
C ASP A 27 -27.91 1.95 -19.94
N ARG A 28 -27.35 0.88 -19.36
CA ARG A 28 -26.30 0.95 -18.35
C ARG A 28 -25.11 0.08 -18.74
N PRO A 29 -23.85 0.58 -18.54
CA PRO A 29 -22.65 -0.23 -18.78
C PRO A 29 -22.64 -1.54 -17.99
N ALA A 30 -23.06 -1.51 -16.71
CA ALA A 30 -23.13 -2.69 -15.85
C ALA A 30 -24.07 -3.80 -16.37
N ASP A 31 -25.20 -3.43 -17.00
CA ASP A 31 -26.15 -4.40 -17.57
C ASP A 31 -25.53 -5.08 -18.81
N MET A 32 -24.74 -4.35 -19.58
CA MET A 32 -24.01 -4.87 -20.72
C MET A 32 -22.90 -5.81 -20.30
N GLU A 33 -22.12 -5.43 -19.27
CA GLU A 33 -21.10 -6.27 -18.66
C GLU A 33 -21.70 -7.53 -18.05
N GLN A 34 -22.82 -7.41 -17.32
CA GLN A 34 -23.53 -8.56 -16.75
C GLN A 34 -24.05 -9.51 -17.82
N ARG A 35 -24.59 -8.98 -18.93
CA ARG A 35 -25.03 -9.77 -20.08
C ARG A 35 -23.88 -10.53 -20.71
N ASN A 36 -22.76 -9.87 -20.96
CA ASN A 36 -21.55 -10.48 -21.51
C ASN A 36 -20.91 -11.48 -20.56
N GLY A 37 -20.89 -11.17 -19.27
CA GLY A 37 -20.42 -12.06 -18.21
C GLY A 37 -21.21 -13.37 -18.11
N ARG A 38 -22.48 -13.43 -18.57
CA ARG A 38 -23.24 -14.67 -18.66
C ARG A 38 -22.66 -15.62 -19.71
N ALA A 39 -22.10 -15.11 -20.79
CA ALA A 39 -21.48 -15.90 -21.84
C ALA A 39 -20.14 -16.51 -21.44
N VAL A 40 -19.37 -15.83 -20.56
CA VAL A 40 -18.02 -16.27 -20.12
C VAL A 40 -17.99 -16.97 -18.76
N ARG A 41 -19.16 -17.25 -18.15
CA ARG A 41 -19.24 -17.88 -16.82
C ARG A 41 -18.58 -19.26 -16.76
N LYS A 42 -18.02 -19.59 -15.60
CA LYS A 42 -17.60 -20.96 -15.24
C LYS A 42 -18.81 -21.89 -15.40
N GLY A 43 -18.67 -22.94 -16.25
CA GLY A 43 -19.74 -23.87 -16.56
C GLY A 43 -20.35 -23.69 -17.97
N ASN A 44 -19.88 -22.71 -18.76
CA ASN A 44 -20.22 -22.61 -20.14
C ASN A 44 -19.66 -23.83 -20.90
N THR A 45 -20.55 -24.59 -21.54
CA THR A 45 -20.22 -25.82 -22.30
C THR A 45 -19.41 -25.58 -23.58
N VAL A 46 -19.35 -24.33 -24.06
CA VAL A 46 -18.49 -23.92 -25.19
C VAL A 46 -17.01 -24.22 -24.91
N LYS A 47 -16.60 -24.23 -23.63
CA LYS A 47 -15.26 -24.64 -23.21
C LYS A 47 -14.89 -26.07 -23.67
N LEU A 48 -15.85 -26.94 -23.79
CA LEU A 48 -15.65 -28.35 -24.18
C LEU A 48 -15.44 -28.52 -25.71
N TRP A 49 -15.89 -27.55 -26.52
CA TRP A 49 -15.98 -27.68 -27.96
C TRP A 49 -15.16 -26.63 -28.74
N GLY A 50 -14.89 -25.47 -28.16
CA GLY A 50 -14.41 -24.29 -28.89
C GLY A 50 -13.17 -23.59 -28.32
N GLY A 51 -12.39 -24.23 -27.46
CA GLY A 51 -11.10 -23.67 -27.03
C GLY A 51 -11.17 -22.52 -26.02
N ASN A 52 -12.21 -22.40 -25.20
CA ASN A 52 -12.33 -21.41 -24.11
C ASN A 52 -12.43 -19.92 -24.55
N VAL A 53 -12.79 -19.67 -25.80
CA VAL A 53 -12.98 -18.33 -26.36
C VAL A 53 -14.46 -18.10 -26.64
N VAL A 54 -14.98 -16.95 -26.27
CA VAL A 54 -16.35 -16.51 -26.55
C VAL A 54 -16.29 -15.20 -27.31
N ASP A 55 -16.80 -15.18 -28.53
CA ASP A 55 -16.92 -13.95 -29.32
C ASP A 55 -18.20 -13.21 -28.95
N ILE A 56 -18.07 -11.93 -28.60
CA ILE A 56 -19.19 -11.04 -28.38
C ILE A 56 -19.33 -10.15 -29.62
N VAL A 57 -20.41 -10.36 -30.37
CA VAL A 57 -20.68 -9.58 -31.58
C VAL A 57 -21.79 -8.58 -31.31
N ILE A 58 -21.49 -7.31 -31.53
CA ILE A 58 -22.43 -6.21 -31.37
C ILE A 58 -22.74 -5.65 -32.77
N TYR A 59 -24.01 -5.60 -33.10
CA TYR A 59 -24.47 -4.98 -34.35
C TYR A 59 -24.83 -3.51 -34.08
N GLY A 60 -24.35 -2.62 -34.91
CA GLY A 60 -24.68 -1.20 -34.88
C GLY A 60 -24.69 -0.64 -36.29
N THR A 61 -25.57 0.32 -36.55
CA THR A 61 -25.65 1.03 -37.83
C THR A 61 -24.99 2.38 -37.74
N GLU A 62 -24.13 2.71 -38.69
CA GLU A 62 -23.44 4.02 -38.72
C GLU A 62 -24.45 5.17 -38.83
N LYS A 63 -24.10 6.29 -38.12
CA LYS A 63 -24.87 7.54 -38.12
C LYS A 63 -26.35 7.42 -37.69
N THR A 64 -26.68 6.42 -36.86
CA THR A 64 -28.02 6.17 -36.35
C THR A 64 -28.12 6.37 -34.83
N LEU A 65 -29.31 6.10 -34.27
CA LEU A 65 -29.57 6.08 -32.84
C LEU A 65 -28.63 5.14 -32.08
N ASP A 66 -28.08 4.12 -32.71
CA ASP A 66 -27.11 3.19 -32.12
C ASP A 66 -25.81 3.94 -31.74
N ALA A 67 -25.31 4.82 -32.60
CA ALA A 67 -24.15 5.66 -32.30
C ALA A 67 -24.40 6.57 -31.09
N TYR A 68 -25.62 7.12 -30.95
CA TYR A 68 -26.02 7.89 -29.79
C TYR A 68 -26.06 7.05 -28.51
N LYS A 69 -26.64 5.84 -28.55
CA LYS A 69 -26.68 4.93 -27.40
C LYS A 69 -25.28 4.50 -26.95
N PHE A 70 -24.38 4.18 -27.88
CA PHE A 70 -22.98 3.87 -27.56
C PHE A 70 -22.25 5.06 -26.92
N ASN A 71 -22.48 6.26 -27.42
CA ASN A 71 -21.89 7.48 -26.83
C ASN A 71 -22.41 7.72 -25.39
N LEU A 72 -23.70 7.48 -25.16
CA LEU A 72 -24.30 7.55 -23.83
C LEU A 72 -23.70 6.51 -22.86
N LEU A 73 -23.51 5.27 -23.31
CA LEU A 73 -22.87 4.21 -22.51
C LEU A 73 -21.41 4.55 -22.20
N LYS A 74 -20.67 5.09 -23.18
CA LYS A 74 -19.30 5.59 -22.99
C LYS A 74 -19.25 6.64 -21.87
N ASN A 75 -20.09 7.67 -21.93
CA ASN A 75 -20.11 8.74 -20.94
C ASN A 75 -20.47 8.22 -19.54
N LYS A 76 -21.41 7.30 -19.44
CA LYS A 76 -21.77 6.63 -18.18
C LYS A 76 -20.62 5.80 -17.62
N GLN A 77 -19.89 5.05 -18.44
CA GLN A 77 -18.74 4.26 -18.02
C GLN A 77 -17.59 5.14 -17.52
N MET A 78 -17.32 6.25 -18.23
CA MET A 78 -16.32 7.21 -17.82
C MET A 78 -16.63 7.80 -16.44
N PHE A 79 -17.88 8.13 -16.18
CA PHE A 79 -18.32 8.65 -14.88
C PHE A 79 -18.11 7.61 -13.77
N ILE A 80 -18.46 6.35 -14.01
CA ILE A 80 -18.23 5.24 -13.07
C ILE A 80 -16.74 5.08 -12.77
N ASN A 81 -15.89 5.10 -13.80
CA ASN A 81 -14.45 4.97 -13.66
C ASN A 81 -13.83 6.14 -12.88
N GLN A 82 -14.31 7.37 -13.07
CA GLN A 82 -13.88 8.52 -12.30
C GLN A 82 -14.23 8.42 -10.82
N ILE A 83 -15.44 7.92 -10.50
CA ILE A 83 -15.84 7.63 -9.11
C ILE A 83 -14.92 6.58 -8.50
N ASN A 84 -14.71 5.46 -9.17
CA ASN A 84 -13.91 4.35 -8.66
C ASN A 84 -12.42 4.73 -8.45
N ASN A 85 -11.88 5.58 -9.32
CA ASN A 85 -10.50 6.03 -9.25
C ASN A 85 -10.28 7.24 -8.31
N GLY A 86 -11.35 7.77 -7.70
CA GLY A 86 -11.25 8.91 -6.77
C GLY A 86 -10.82 10.22 -7.41
N THR A 87 -10.95 10.36 -8.75
CA THR A 87 -10.52 11.53 -9.52
C THR A 87 -11.60 12.61 -9.66
N ILE A 88 -12.62 12.57 -8.79
CA ILE A 88 -13.79 13.50 -8.83
C ILE A 88 -13.41 14.98 -8.60
N ALA A 89 -12.17 15.28 -8.17
CA ALA A 89 -11.71 16.64 -7.90
C ALA A 89 -11.61 17.54 -9.16
N VAL A 90 -11.75 17.00 -10.35
CA VAL A 90 -11.70 17.77 -11.61
C VAL A 90 -13.10 17.81 -12.19
N ARG A 91 -13.70 18.99 -12.28
CA ARG A 91 -15.02 19.26 -12.90
C ARG A 91 -15.11 18.90 -14.39
N ARG A 92 -14.12 18.27 -14.96
CA ARG A 92 -14.09 17.78 -16.35
C ARG A 92 -14.08 16.27 -16.34
N ILE A 93 -15.04 15.68 -17.03
CA ILE A 93 -15.04 14.26 -17.40
C ILE A 93 -13.92 14.10 -18.42
N ASP A 94 -12.78 13.54 -18.00
CA ASP A 94 -11.71 13.17 -18.92
C ASP A 94 -12.13 11.90 -19.66
N GLU A 95 -12.15 11.98 -21.00
CA GLU A 95 -12.68 10.95 -21.91
C GLU A 95 -11.76 9.73 -22.07
N GLY A 96 -10.90 9.41 -21.11
CA GLY A 96 -9.81 8.44 -21.29
C GLY A 96 -9.74 7.24 -20.35
N GLY A 97 -10.73 6.99 -19.51
CA GLY A 97 -10.64 5.90 -18.53
C GLY A 97 -11.32 4.62 -18.98
N MET A 98 -10.56 3.66 -19.53
CA MET A 98 -11.07 2.31 -19.79
C MET A 98 -10.53 1.32 -18.78
N ASP A 99 -11.42 0.44 -18.30
CA ASP A 99 -11.02 -0.81 -17.68
C ASP A 99 -10.55 -1.77 -18.78
N GLU A 100 -9.25 -2.09 -18.76
CA GLU A 100 -8.65 -3.07 -19.66
C GLU A 100 -9.29 -4.47 -19.52
N ASP A 101 -9.95 -4.73 -18.37
CA ASP A 101 -10.58 -6.02 -18.07
C ASP A 101 -11.98 -6.20 -18.68
N SER A 102 -12.67 -5.12 -19.09
CA SER A 102 -14.06 -5.26 -19.60
C SER A 102 -14.16 -5.63 -21.08
N GLY A 103 -13.07 -5.61 -21.82
CA GLY A 103 -13.04 -5.98 -23.25
C GLY A 103 -13.91 -5.11 -24.16
N MET A 104 -14.53 -4.03 -23.64
CA MET A 104 -15.44 -3.17 -24.39
C MET A 104 -14.95 -1.74 -24.43
N ASN A 105 -14.44 -1.35 -25.58
CA ASN A 105 -14.03 0.01 -25.88
C ASN A 105 -15.19 0.79 -26.52
N PHE A 106 -16.06 1.37 -25.70
CA PHE A 106 -17.16 2.21 -26.22
C PHE A 106 -16.68 3.36 -27.09
N ALA A 107 -15.50 3.90 -26.85
CA ALA A 107 -14.91 4.96 -27.65
C ALA A 107 -14.53 4.46 -29.06
N GLU A 108 -14.00 3.24 -29.17
CA GLU A 108 -13.74 2.61 -30.48
C GLU A 108 -15.04 2.33 -31.25
N PHE A 109 -16.09 1.87 -30.57
CA PHE A 109 -17.39 1.66 -31.21
C PHE A 109 -17.97 2.96 -31.75
N VAL A 110 -17.89 4.06 -30.97
CA VAL A 110 -18.35 5.38 -31.41
C VAL A 110 -17.51 5.86 -32.59
N ALA A 111 -16.21 5.67 -32.60
CA ALA A 111 -15.33 6.05 -33.70
C ALA A 111 -15.63 5.26 -34.99
N ILE A 112 -15.85 3.95 -34.89
CA ILE A 112 -16.21 3.09 -36.02
C ILE A 112 -17.59 3.51 -36.58
N LEU A 113 -18.58 3.69 -35.70
CA LEU A 113 -19.94 4.06 -36.10
C LEU A 113 -20.05 5.48 -36.66
N SER A 114 -19.11 6.37 -36.31
CA SER A 114 -19.05 7.71 -36.89
C SER A 114 -18.43 7.74 -38.29
N GLY A 115 -17.76 6.65 -38.68
CA GLY A 115 -17.01 6.58 -39.94
C GLY A 115 -15.81 7.54 -40.02
N ASN A 116 -15.34 8.05 -38.87
CA ASN A 116 -14.24 9.01 -38.79
C ASN A 116 -12.96 8.33 -38.28
N ASN A 117 -11.98 8.16 -39.19
CA ASN A 117 -10.69 7.54 -38.85
C ASN A 117 -9.90 8.32 -37.80
N ASP A 118 -10.04 9.65 -37.75
CA ASP A 118 -9.34 10.49 -36.78
C ASP A 118 -9.85 10.25 -35.36
N LEU A 119 -11.15 10.00 -35.17
CA LEU A 119 -11.72 9.58 -33.89
C LEU A 119 -11.16 8.23 -33.42
N LEU A 120 -10.99 7.27 -34.33
CA LEU A 120 -10.41 5.99 -34.02
C LEU A 120 -8.93 6.12 -33.60
N ASN A 121 -8.18 6.90 -34.35
CA ASN A 121 -6.75 7.15 -34.05
C ASN A 121 -6.59 7.88 -32.72
N LYS A 122 -7.42 8.90 -32.45
CA LYS A 122 -7.44 9.59 -31.16
C LYS A 122 -7.71 8.64 -30.01
N THR A 123 -8.71 7.76 -30.13
CA THR A 123 -9.04 6.79 -29.08
C THR A 123 -7.87 5.86 -28.77
N LYS A 124 -7.15 5.39 -29.80
CA LYS A 124 -5.95 4.56 -29.60
C LYS A 124 -4.83 5.33 -28.90
N LEU A 125 -4.64 6.60 -29.26
CA LEU A 125 -3.66 7.47 -28.59
C LEU A 125 -4.03 7.75 -27.16
N ASP A 126 -5.31 8.05 -26.87
CA ASP A 126 -5.81 8.31 -25.52
C ASP A 126 -5.59 7.09 -24.62
N ASN A 127 -5.86 5.88 -25.10
CA ASN A 127 -5.61 4.65 -24.36
C ASN A 127 -4.11 4.48 -24.05
N LYS A 128 -3.23 4.74 -25.03
CA LYS A 128 -1.80 4.65 -24.82
C LYS A 128 -1.27 5.70 -23.84
N ILE A 129 -1.79 6.93 -23.93
CA ILE A 129 -1.47 8.02 -22.99
C ILE A 129 -1.90 7.63 -21.58
N MET A 130 -3.12 7.13 -21.40
CA MET A 130 -3.63 6.70 -20.10
C MET A 130 -2.80 5.58 -19.49
N GLN A 131 -2.40 4.59 -20.28
CA GLN A 131 -1.51 3.52 -19.82
C GLN A 131 -0.17 4.08 -19.32
N LEU A 132 0.44 4.98 -20.09
CA LEU A 132 1.70 5.62 -19.69
C LEU A 132 1.54 6.52 -18.45
N GLU A 133 0.41 7.20 -18.30
CA GLU A 133 0.10 7.99 -17.10
C GLU A 133 -0.08 7.12 -15.85
N LYS A 134 -0.73 5.96 -15.99
CA LYS A 134 -0.82 4.96 -14.91
C LYS A 134 0.58 4.48 -14.51
N GLU A 135 1.43 4.13 -15.48
CA GLU A 135 2.83 3.73 -15.22
C GLU A 135 3.61 4.85 -14.52
N GLN A 136 3.47 6.09 -14.98
CA GLN A 136 4.11 7.26 -14.36
C GLN A 136 3.63 7.48 -12.92
N ALA A 137 2.33 7.32 -12.67
CA ALA A 137 1.75 7.46 -11.33
C ALA A 137 2.27 6.38 -10.37
N ILE A 138 2.41 5.14 -10.84
CA ILE A 138 3.00 4.03 -10.06
C ILE A 138 4.46 4.37 -9.74
N PHE A 139 5.24 4.78 -10.74
CA PHE A 139 6.63 5.19 -10.57
C PHE A 139 6.80 6.33 -9.54
N LYS A 140 5.94 7.36 -9.62
CA LYS A 140 5.93 8.46 -8.63
C LYS A 140 5.60 7.96 -7.23
N LYS A 141 4.63 7.04 -7.09
CA LYS A 141 4.28 6.45 -5.78
C LYS A 141 5.43 5.61 -5.21
N GLU A 142 6.11 4.84 -6.03
CA GLU A 142 7.29 4.06 -5.60
C GLU A 142 8.43 4.97 -5.13
N ARG A 143 8.69 6.06 -5.84
CA ARG A 143 9.70 7.05 -5.46
C ARG A 143 9.38 7.69 -4.11
N ILE A 144 8.14 8.17 -3.91
CA ILE A 144 7.70 8.76 -2.64
C ILE A 144 7.79 7.73 -1.50
N ARG A 145 7.44 6.46 -1.76
CA ARG A 145 7.58 5.38 -0.77
C ARG A 145 9.05 5.15 -0.40
N ALA A 146 9.94 5.15 -1.38
CA ALA A 146 11.38 5.02 -1.14
C ALA A 146 11.94 6.21 -0.35
N GLU A 147 11.57 7.45 -0.66
CA GLU A 147 11.95 8.66 0.08
C GLU A 147 11.50 8.58 1.56
N ARG A 148 10.26 8.18 1.81
CA ARG A 148 9.74 7.99 3.18
C ARG A 148 10.48 6.88 3.92
N LYS A 149 10.80 5.78 3.23
CA LYS A 149 11.55 4.67 3.84
C LYS A 149 12.98 5.09 4.18
N ILE A 150 13.64 5.89 3.35
CA ILE A 150 14.97 6.46 3.65
C ILE A 150 14.91 7.32 4.91
N ALA A 151 13.95 8.22 5.02
CA ALA A 151 13.79 9.07 6.20
C ALA A 151 13.57 8.24 7.48
N ALA A 152 12.70 7.22 7.41
CA ALA A 152 12.48 6.30 8.54
C ALA A 152 13.75 5.51 8.90
N CYS A 153 14.50 5.01 7.92
CA CYS A 153 15.77 4.32 8.14
C CYS A 153 16.81 5.25 8.81
N GLN A 154 16.89 6.51 8.38
CA GLN A 154 17.80 7.49 8.98
C GLN A 154 17.43 7.78 10.45
N GLU A 155 16.16 7.95 10.76
CA GLU A 155 15.69 8.13 12.14
C GLU A 155 16.00 6.90 13.01
N GLU A 156 15.77 5.70 12.47
CA GLU A 156 16.08 4.44 13.17
C GLU A 156 17.59 4.28 13.43
N VAL A 157 18.44 4.63 12.46
CA VAL A 157 19.91 4.64 12.61
C VAL A 157 20.33 5.62 13.71
N GLU A 158 19.80 6.83 13.69
CA GLU A 158 20.13 7.83 14.73
C GLU A 158 19.71 7.35 16.13
N LYS A 159 18.52 6.77 16.23
CA LYS A 159 18.04 6.18 17.50
C LYS A 159 18.93 5.02 17.97
N ALA A 160 19.30 4.13 17.05
CA ALA A 160 20.18 3.00 17.37
C ALA A 160 21.59 3.47 17.81
N LYS A 161 22.16 4.48 17.12
CA LYS A 161 23.45 5.09 17.50
C LYS A 161 23.41 5.77 18.86
N ARG A 162 22.31 6.45 19.19
CA ARG A 162 22.12 7.05 20.55
C ARG A 162 22.08 5.95 21.61
N THR A 163 21.30 4.91 21.37
CA THR A 163 21.19 3.77 22.30
C THR A 163 22.54 3.05 22.46
N GLU A 164 23.30 2.88 21.36
CA GLU A 164 24.65 2.34 21.41
C GLU A 164 25.61 3.20 22.26
N ALA A 165 25.55 4.53 22.10
CA ALA A 165 26.34 5.46 22.87
C ALA A 165 25.99 5.39 24.36
N ASP A 166 24.71 5.24 24.70
CA ASP A 166 24.27 5.06 26.08
C ASP A 166 24.77 3.74 26.66
N PHE A 167 24.70 2.63 25.93
CA PHE A 167 25.27 1.35 26.36
C PHE A 167 26.79 1.42 26.57
N LYS A 168 27.53 2.12 25.69
CA LYS A 168 28.97 2.31 25.83
C LYS A 168 29.30 3.11 27.06
N ARG A 169 28.58 4.20 27.35
CA ARG A 169 28.74 5.04 28.53
C ARG A 169 28.53 4.24 29.82
N ASP A 170 27.46 3.43 29.85
CA ASP A 170 27.18 2.57 31.00
C ASP A 170 28.25 1.48 31.16
N LEU A 171 28.74 0.90 30.08
CA LEU A 171 29.83 -0.07 30.12
C LEU A 171 31.15 0.53 30.62
N GLU A 172 31.51 1.73 30.15
CA GLU A 172 32.69 2.48 30.63
C GLU A 172 32.60 2.76 32.10
N TYR A 173 31.43 3.20 32.59
CA TYR A 173 31.21 3.42 34.03
C TYR A 173 31.44 2.15 34.84
N ILE A 174 30.87 1.02 34.41
CA ILE A 174 31.01 -0.27 35.10
C ILE A 174 32.48 -0.72 35.10
N ASN A 175 33.19 -0.57 34.01
CA ASN A 175 34.61 -0.89 33.89
C ASN A 175 35.49 0.00 34.75
N SER A 176 35.14 1.28 34.91
CA SER A 176 35.86 2.26 35.77
C SER A 176 35.59 2.02 37.24
N TYR A 177 34.49 1.36 37.59
CA TYR A 177 34.14 1.01 38.97
C TYR A 177 35.06 -0.09 39.52
N ASN A 178 36.31 -0.01 39.21
CA ASN A 178 37.43 -0.77 39.74
C ASN A 178 37.07 -2.21 40.18
N GLY A 179 36.93 -3.13 39.32
CA GLY A 179 36.93 -4.60 39.48
C GLY A 179 36.72 -5.22 40.85
N ALA A 180 36.79 -4.46 41.85
CA ALA A 180 36.65 -4.76 43.23
C ALA A 180 35.15 -4.93 43.53
N LYS A 181 34.69 -6.17 43.42
CA LYS A 181 33.50 -6.65 44.11
C LYS A 181 32.32 -5.67 44.02
N ALA A 182 31.71 -5.59 42.84
CA ALA A 182 30.38 -5.02 42.73
C ALA A 182 29.49 -5.75 43.73
N THR A 183 29.36 -5.16 44.91
CA THR A 183 28.54 -5.70 46.00
C THR A 183 27.16 -5.11 45.87
N LEU A 184 26.14 -5.94 45.90
CA LEU A 184 24.80 -5.49 46.04
C LEU A 184 24.62 -4.93 47.45
N LEU A 185 24.39 -3.62 47.55
CA LEU A 185 24.04 -2.94 48.76
C LEU A 185 22.53 -2.72 48.79
N LEU A 186 21.86 -3.53 49.55
CA LEU A 186 20.49 -3.24 50.01
C LEU A 186 20.69 -2.37 51.29
N ASN A 187 19.64 -1.73 51.75
CA ASN A 187 19.68 -0.87 52.95
C ASN A 187 20.12 -1.59 54.26
N LEU A 188 20.96 -2.60 54.14
CA LEU A 188 21.48 -3.45 55.18
C LEU A 188 23.00 -3.18 55.30
N PRO A 189 23.46 -2.35 56.20
CA PRO A 189 24.88 -2.13 56.42
C PRO A 189 25.55 -3.40 56.95
N GLN A 190 26.62 -3.85 56.28
CA GLN A 190 27.45 -5.03 56.63
C GLN A 190 26.78 -6.43 56.48
N ALA A 191 25.73 -6.56 55.68
CA ALA A 191 25.10 -7.86 55.43
C ALA A 191 26.03 -8.79 54.62
N SER A 192 25.96 -10.09 54.94
CA SER A 192 26.58 -11.12 54.13
C SER A 192 25.89 -11.30 52.80
N THR A 193 26.57 -11.91 51.79
CA THR A 193 26.00 -12.17 50.49
C THR A 193 24.70 -12.97 50.59
N GLU A 194 24.62 -13.89 51.55
CA GLU A 194 23.43 -14.71 51.76
C GLU A 194 22.28 -13.92 52.37
N GLU A 195 22.54 -13.01 53.29
CA GLU A 195 21.52 -12.10 53.85
C GLU A 195 20.95 -11.15 52.81
N VAL A 196 21.80 -10.63 51.93
CA VAL A 196 21.39 -9.81 50.79
C VAL A 196 20.47 -10.62 49.85
N GLY A 197 20.81 -11.85 49.59
CA GLY A 197 19.95 -12.74 48.76
C GLY A 197 18.61 -13.04 49.40
N ARG A 198 18.58 -13.26 50.73
CA ARG A 198 17.30 -13.44 51.46
C ARG A 198 16.44 -12.23 51.40
N GLU A 199 17.01 -11.03 51.54
CA GLU A 199 16.26 -9.76 51.43
C GLU A 199 15.71 -9.55 50.02
N LEU A 200 16.46 -9.86 48.96
CA LEU A 200 15.93 -9.85 47.58
C LEU A 200 14.73 -10.77 47.43
N HIS A 201 14.77 -11.99 48.01
CA HIS A 201 13.64 -12.90 47.99
C HIS A 201 12.46 -12.37 48.81
N HIS A 202 12.72 -11.67 49.90
CA HIS A 202 11.67 -11.02 50.68
C HIS A 202 11.01 -9.90 49.86
N ILE A 203 11.78 -9.02 49.24
CA ILE A 203 11.29 -7.97 48.35
C ILE A 203 10.49 -8.59 47.17
N ALA A 204 10.99 -9.64 46.55
CA ALA A 204 10.32 -10.33 45.46
C ALA A 204 8.92 -10.87 45.85
N LYS A 205 8.73 -11.22 47.11
CA LYS A 205 7.46 -11.73 47.64
C LYS A 205 6.51 -10.63 48.13
N THR A 206 7.06 -9.54 48.65
CA THR A 206 6.27 -8.52 49.39
C THR A 206 6.01 -7.24 48.59
N TYR A 207 6.89 -6.87 47.68
CA TYR A 207 6.70 -5.65 46.89
C TYR A 207 5.49 -5.72 46.01
N ARG A 208 4.64 -4.68 46.01
CA ARG A 208 3.37 -4.62 45.27
C ARG A 208 3.13 -3.22 44.72
N ASN A 209 4.09 -2.70 43.95
CA ASN A 209 3.92 -1.41 43.32
C ASN A 209 4.22 -1.50 41.83
N GLY A 210 3.28 -1.06 40.97
CA GLY A 210 3.43 -0.99 39.51
C GLY A 210 4.39 0.11 39.04
N ALA A 211 4.91 0.96 39.93
CA ALA A 211 5.99 1.89 39.62
C ALA A 211 7.35 1.27 39.95
N TYR A 212 8.40 1.75 39.31
CA TYR A 212 9.79 1.37 39.68
C TYR A 212 10.15 1.90 41.05
N GLY A 213 10.51 1.03 41.95
CA GLY A 213 11.03 1.39 43.29
C GLY A 213 12.51 1.04 43.44
N THR A 214 13.31 1.95 43.98
CA THR A 214 14.70 1.69 44.29
C THR A 214 14.80 0.86 45.55
N VAL A 215 15.46 -0.28 45.49
CA VAL A 215 15.59 -1.21 46.63
C VAL A 215 17.04 -1.35 47.08
N GLY A 216 17.99 -0.82 46.35
CA GLY A 216 19.39 -0.84 46.70
C GLY A 216 20.27 -0.33 45.58
N THR A 217 21.56 -0.61 45.66
CA THR A 217 22.56 -0.25 44.66
C THR A 217 23.44 -1.42 44.32
N TYR A 218 23.83 -1.54 43.04
CA TYR A 218 24.80 -2.49 42.55
C TYR A 218 25.87 -1.77 41.73
N ALA A 219 27.14 -1.89 42.11
CA ALA A 219 28.25 -1.14 41.49
C ALA A 219 27.98 0.38 41.40
N GLY A 220 27.36 0.97 42.43
CA GLY A 220 26.98 2.38 42.44
C GLY A 220 25.76 2.74 41.60
N LEU A 221 25.18 1.78 40.86
CA LEU A 221 23.96 1.94 40.06
C LEU A 221 22.73 1.55 40.88
N ASN A 222 21.60 2.21 40.65
CA ASN A 222 20.33 1.89 41.31
C ASN A 222 19.84 0.49 40.94
N LEU A 223 19.47 -0.31 41.93
CA LEU A 223 18.71 -1.52 41.73
C LEU A 223 17.22 -1.20 41.90
N LEU A 224 16.48 -1.40 40.86
CA LEU A 224 15.03 -1.13 40.81
C LEU A 224 14.24 -2.44 40.84
N VAL A 225 13.04 -2.37 41.43
CA VAL A 225 12.01 -3.45 41.36
C VAL A 225 10.74 -2.89 40.77
N HIS A 226 10.08 -3.72 39.99
CA HIS A 226 8.79 -3.40 39.38
C HIS A 226 7.85 -4.61 39.48
N SER A 227 6.58 -4.38 39.91
CA SER A 227 5.59 -5.44 39.96
C SER A 227 4.87 -5.57 38.61
N GLU A 228 4.90 -6.75 38.04
CA GLU A 228 4.15 -7.09 36.84
C GLU A 228 2.79 -7.69 37.25
N TYR A 229 1.73 -7.29 36.53
CA TYR A 229 0.34 -7.73 36.77
C TYR A 229 -0.20 -8.34 35.50
N ASN A 230 -1.05 -9.37 35.66
CA ASN A 230 -1.77 -9.99 34.55
C ASN A 230 -2.88 -9.07 34.02
N MET A 231 -3.49 -9.43 32.91
CA MET A 231 -4.59 -8.66 32.29
C MET A 231 -5.83 -8.54 33.19
N ASP A 232 -6.02 -9.49 34.13
CA ASP A 232 -7.09 -9.50 35.12
C ASP A 232 -6.80 -8.65 36.37
N GLY A 233 -5.62 -7.98 36.39
CA GLY A 233 -5.17 -7.17 37.53
C GLY A 233 -4.57 -7.97 38.67
N THR A 234 -4.44 -9.30 38.55
CA THR A 234 -3.75 -10.11 39.56
C THR A 234 -2.24 -9.94 39.47
N PHE A 235 -1.58 -9.95 40.63
CA PHE A 235 -0.12 -9.90 40.71
C PHE A 235 0.50 -11.13 40.05
N ASP A 236 1.44 -10.91 39.12
CA ASP A 236 2.22 -12.00 38.50
C ASP A 236 3.55 -12.19 39.22
N ARG A 237 4.42 -11.20 39.12
CA ARG A 237 5.79 -11.30 39.67
C ARG A 237 6.43 -9.93 39.91
N ASN A 238 7.52 -9.92 40.64
CA ASN A 238 8.42 -8.78 40.73
C ASN A 238 9.64 -9.00 39.83
N THR A 239 9.94 -8.00 39.01
CA THR A 239 11.11 -8.01 38.11
C THR A 239 12.12 -6.96 38.58
N PHE A 240 13.38 -7.35 38.62
CA PHE A 240 14.47 -6.47 39.04
C PHE A 240 15.21 -5.91 37.82
N PHE A 241 15.64 -4.65 37.95
CA PHE A 241 16.39 -3.91 36.93
C PHE A 241 17.57 -3.19 37.56
N VAL A 242 18.66 -3.10 36.82
CA VAL A 242 19.73 -2.17 37.13
C VAL A 242 19.59 -0.94 36.26
N GLU A 243 19.56 0.26 36.85
CA GLU A 243 19.47 1.52 36.14
C GLU A 243 20.87 2.03 35.83
N GLY A 244 21.24 2.11 34.55
CA GLY A 244 22.51 2.68 34.11
C GLY A 244 22.58 4.19 34.36
N ILE A 245 23.78 4.75 34.26
CA ILE A 245 23.97 6.22 34.36
C ILE A 245 23.30 6.99 33.23
N SER A 246 23.04 6.29 32.10
CA SER A 246 22.26 6.80 30.96
C SER A 246 20.75 6.83 31.24
N GLY A 247 20.27 6.26 32.36
CA GLY A 247 18.88 6.09 32.71
C GLY A 247 18.23 4.85 32.05
N LEU A 248 18.97 4.03 31.29
CA LEU A 248 18.50 2.78 30.75
C LEU A 248 18.35 1.73 31.84
N LYS A 249 17.28 0.93 31.74
CA LYS A 249 16.97 -0.11 32.73
C LYS A 249 17.30 -1.48 32.18
N TYR A 250 18.29 -2.13 32.77
CA TYR A 250 18.79 -3.46 32.40
C TYR A 250 18.09 -4.52 33.22
N ARG A 251 17.26 -5.33 32.57
CA ARG A 251 16.52 -6.40 33.24
C ARG A 251 17.46 -7.49 33.75
N CYS A 252 17.35 -7.80 35.03
CA CYS A 252 18.07 -8.89 35.67
C CYS A 252 17.44 -10.23 35.25
N GLY A 253 18.24 -11.13 34.67
CA GLY A 253 17.80 -12.44 34.23
C GLY A 253 16.91 -12.48 32.99
N LEU A 254 16.54 -13.67 32.58
CA LEU A 254 15.73 -13.94 31.38
C LEU A 254 14.23 -13.93 31.69
N SER A 255 13.81 -14.58 32.78
CA SER A 255 12.40 -14.77 33.15
C SER A 255 11.89 -13.76 34.17
N GLY A 256 12.76 -12.94 34.76
CA GLY A 256 12.43 -12.04 35.87
C GLY A 256 12.32 -12.70 37.23
N ALA A 257 12.31 -14.03 37.31
CA ALA A 257 12.34 -14.76 38.58
C ALA A 257 13.75 -14.82 39.15
N LEU A 258 13.89 -14.65 40.45
CA LEU A 258 15.16 -14.83 41.12
C LEU A 258 15.62 -16.32 41.11
N PRO A 259 16.94 -16.59 41.06
CA PRO A 259 17.48 -17.92 41.32
C PRO A 259 17.01 -18.47 42.66
N LEU A 260 16.98 -19.80 42.80
CA LEU A 260 16.55 -20.40 44.06
C LEU A 260 17.55 -20.22 45.21
N GLY A 261 18.83 -20.11 44.87
CA GLY A 261 19.91 -19.91 45.87
C GLY A 261 20.04 -18.43 46.24
N PHE A 262 20.26 -18.14 47.52
CA PHE A 262 20.41 -16.75 48.01
C PHE A 262 21.69 -16.11 47.49
N VAL A 263 22.81 -16.86 47.48
CA VAL A 263 24.08 -16.36 46.99
C VAL A 263 24.04 -16.01 45.52
N GLU A 264 23.38 -16.86 44.69
CA GLU A 264 23.18 -16.62 43.28
C GLU A 264 22.24 -15.43 43.05
N SER A 265 21.24 -15.26 43.91
CA SER A 265 20.32 -14.11 43.83
C SER A 265 21.03 -12.80 44.10
N ALA A 266 22.01 -12.75 45.02
CA ALA A 266 22.82 -11.57 45.27
C ALA A 266 23.71 -11.17 44.07
N GLN A 267 24.07 -12.15 43.22
CA GLN A 267 24.83 -11.92 41.98
C GLN A 267 23.94 -11.61 40.73
N TYR A 268 22.63 -11.68 40.89
CA TYR A 268 21.67 -11.56 39.82
C TYR A 268 21.79 -10.23 39.01
N PRO A 269 22.07 -9.08 39.64
CA PRO A 269 22.33 -7.84 38.93
C PRO A 269 23.55 -7.89 38.01
N HIS A 270 24.58 -8.67 38.35
CA HIS A 270 25.77 -8.84 37.51
C HIS A 270 25.40 -9.37 36.13
N GLY A 271 24.50 -10.35 36.07
CA GLY A 271 24.02 -10.93 34.81
C GLY A 271 23.27 -9.97 33.89
N ALA A 272 22.74 -8.85 34.41
CA ALA A 272 22.14 -7.81 33.60
C ALA A 272 23.19 -6.97 32.87
N LEU A 273 24.25 -6.60 33.57
CA LEU A 273 25.32 -5.73 33.07
C LEU A 273 26.32 -6.46 32.18
N SER A 274 26.55 -7.75 32.43
CA SER A 274 27.42 -8.59 31.59
C SER A 274 26.93 -8.75 30.15
N LYS A 275 25.66 -8.42 29.87
CA LYS A 275 25.07 -8.44 28.52
C LYS A 275 25.37 -7.18 27.70
N LEU A 276 25.88 -6.11 28.32
CA LEU A 276 26.14 -4.85 27.63
C LEU A 276 26.99 -4.97 26.37
N PRO A 277 28.12 -5.72 26.34
CA PRO A 277 28.89 -5.89 25.11
C PRO A 277 28.06 -6.52 23.98
N SER A 278 27.23 -7.51 24.29
CA SER A 278 26.37 -8.16 23.28
C SER A 278 25.23 -7.25 22.80
N LEU A 279 24.73 -6.35 23.65
CA LEU A 279 23.73 -5.35 23.28
C LEU A 279 24.34 -4.27 22.36
N ILE A 280 25.57 -3.85 22.62
CA ILE A 280 26.33 -2.94 21.75
C ILE A 280 26.51 -3.56 20.36
N GLU A 281 27.02 -4.81 20.32
CA GLU A 281 27.20 -5.52 19.05
C GLU A 281 25.90 -5.67 18.26
N LYS A 282 24.80 -5.96 18.95
CA LYS A 282 23.48 -6.06 18.34
C LYS A 282 23.03 -4.74 17.72
N GLN A 283 23.26 -3.61 18.38
CA GLN A 283 22.94 -2.29 17.83
C GLN A 283 23.83 -1.97 16.63
N GLN A 284 25.10 -2.25 16.68
CA GLN A 284 26.02 -2.05 15.54
C GLN A 284 25.58 -2.85 14.30
N LYS A 285 25.28 -4.13 14.47
CA LYS A 285 24.75 -4.94 13.38
C LYS A 285 23.41 -4.44 12.83
N ALA A 286 22.55 -3.89 13.69
CA ALA A 286 21.30 -3.28 13.26
C ALA A 286 21.54 -2.02 12.42
N VAL A 287 22.46 -1.16 12.85
CA VAL A 287 22.87 0.04 12.11
C VAL A 287 23.46 -0.33 10.75
N GLU A 288 24.41 -1.25 10.69
CA GLU A 288 25.03 -1.72 9.45
C GLU A 288 24.00 -2.25 8.44
N ARG A 289 23.04 -3.06 8.93
CA ARG A 289 21.97 -3.60 8.10
C ARG A 289 21.11 -2.49 7.50
N ILE A 290 20.66 -1.54 8.32
CA ILE A 290 19.81 -0.43 7.86
C ILE A 290 20.58 0.48 6.90
N GLU A 291 21.84 0.82 7.23
CA GLU A 291 22.69 1.64 6.37
C GLU A 291 22.95 0.96 5.01
N SER A 292 23.03 -0.37 4.96
CA SER A 292 23.18 -1.12 3.71
C SER A 292 21.95 -1.08 2.79
N GLU A 293 20.74 -0.84 3.33
CA GLU A 293 19.51 -0.71 2.55
C GLU A 293 19.39 0.68 1.88
N ILE A 294 19.92 1.73 2.51
CA ILE A 294 19.78 3.13 2.06
C ILE A 294 20.26 3.34 0.61
N PRO A 295 21.45 2.85 0.17
CA PRO A 295 21.92 3.04 -1.19
C PRO A 295 21.00 2.42 -2.25
N THR A 296 20.35 1.31 -1.93
CA THR A 296 19.38 0.67 -2.84
C THR A 296 18.13 1.52 -3.00
N LEU A 297 17.62 2.09 -1.91
CA LEU A 297 16.49 3.01 -1.93
C LEU A 297 16.83 4.32 -2.65
N GLN A 298 18.05 4.84 -2.46
CA GLN A 298 18.54 6.04 -3.15
C GLN A 298 18.58 5.84 -4.67
N LYS A 299 18.98 4.66 -5.15
CA LYS A 299 18.94 4.33 -6.58
C LYS A 299 17.52 4.41 -7.15
N ILE A 300 16.51 4.00 -6.38
CA ILE A 300 15.09 4.12 -6.79
C ILE A 300 14.67 5.59 -6.85
N VAL A 301 15.06 6.40 -5.89
CA VAL A 301 14.73 7.84 -5.84
C VAL A 301 15.40 8.61 -6.99
N CYS A 302 16.67 8.30 -7.29
CA CYS A 302 17.42 8.97 -8.34
C CYS A 302 17.03 8.51 -9.76
N ARG A 303 16.30 7.40 -9.90
CA ARG A 303 15.88 6.90 -11.20
C ARG A 303 14.92 7.89 -11.85
N GLN A 304 15.16 8.20 -13.12
CA GLN A 304 14.25 8.97 -13.96
C GLN A 304 13.33 8.02 -14.73
N TRP A 305 12.07 8.45 -14.90
CA TRP A 305 11.13 7.70 -15.72
C TRP A 305 11.45 7.86 -17.20
N SER A 306 11.77 6.76 -17.87
CA SER A 306 12.34 6.76 -19.22
C SER A 306 11.35 7.13 -20.33
N LYS A 307 10.04 7.06 -20.06
CA LYS A 307 8.99 7.30 -21.06
C LYS A 307 8.40 8.71 -21.01
N THR A 308 9.07 9.68 -20.37
CA THR A 308 8.59 11.07 -20.22
C THR A 308 8.41 11.74 -21.58
N ASP A 309 9.39 11.59 -22.47
CA ASP A 309 9.37 12.22 -23.81
C ASP A 309 8.32 11.56 -24.71
N GLU A 310 8.16 10.23 -24.62
CA GLU A 310 7.12 9.51 -25.35
C GLU A 310 5.72 9.99 -24.93
N LEU A 311 5.46 10.13 -23.62
CA LEU A 311 4.20 10.63 -23.12
C LEU A 311 3.93 12.07 -23.60
N SER A 312 4.93 12.93 -23.58
CA SER A 312 4.81 14.31 -24.03
C SER A 312 4.49 14.39 -25.52
N ARG A 313 5.16 13.57 -26.35
CA ARG A 313 4.91 13.48 -27.79
C ARG A 313 3.48 13.01 -28.08
N LEU A 314 3.05 11.91 -27.45
CA LEU A 314 1.70 11.39 -27.66
C LEU A 314 0.61 12.36 -27.23
N LYS A 315 0.82 13.12 -26.15
CA LYS A 315 -0.09 14.18 -25.72
C LYS A 315 -0.19 15.31 -26.75
N GLN A 316 0.90 15.65 -27.40
CA GLN A 316 0.90 16.64 -28.47
C GLN A 316 0.17 16.13 -29.71
N GLU A 317 0.49 14.91 -30.16
CA GLU A 317 -0.20 14.25 -31.28
C GLU A 317 -1.73 14.16 -31.04
N CYS A 318 -2.14 13.84 -29.81
CA CYS A 318 -3.54 13.79 -29.43
C CYS A 318 -4.23 15.16 -29.52
N LYS A 319 -3.54 16.24 -29.12
CA LYS A 319 -4.06 17.62 -29.25
C LYS A 319 -4.23 18.04 -30.72
N GLU A 320 -3.27 17.69 -31.57
CA GLU A 320 -3.32 18.00 -33.00
C GLU A 320 -4.48 17.24 -33.69
N LEU A 321 -4.67 15.96 -33.30
CA LEU A 321 -5.83 15.18 -33.77
C LEU A 321 -7.16 15.76 -33.29
N GLN A 322 -7.25 16.19 -32.05
CA GLN A 322 -8.44 16.84 -31.52
C GLN A 322 -8.79 18.11 -32.32
N HIS A 323 -7.79 18.93 -32.62
CA HIS A 323 -8.01 20.16 -33.40
C HIS A 323 -8.56 19.84 -34.80
N ARG A 324 -8.02 18.82 -35.50
CA ARG A 324 -8.53 18.40 -36.80
C ARG A 324 -9.97 17.85 -36.74
N ILE A 325 -10.29 17.12 -35.67
CA ILE A 325 -11.66 16.63 -35.46
C ILE A 325 -12.61 17.80 -35.24
N ASP A 326 -12.24 18.79 -34.43
CA ASP A 326 -13.05 19.98 -34.14
C ASP A 326 -13.26 20.83 -35.39
N GLU A 327 -12.24 20.93 -36.26
CA GLU A 327 -12.38 21.63 -37.56
C GLU A 327 -13.33 20.87 -38.47
N SER A 328 -13.20 19.56 -38.61
CA SER A 328 -14.07 18.74 -39.46
C SER A 328 -15.56 18.78 -39.03
N LEU A 329 -15.79 18.89 -37.71
CA LEU A 329 -17.15 19.04 -37.17
C LEU A 329 -17.74 20.40 -37.48
N LYS A 330 -16.95 21.48 -37.39
CA LYS A 330 -17.42 22.86 -37.76
C LYS A 330 -17.73 22.97 -39.25
N GLU A 331 -16.94 22.35 -40.12
CA GLU A 331 -17.21 22.27 -41.55
C GLU A 331 -18.50 21.50 -41.88
N ALA A 332 -18.81 20.46 -41.09
CA ALA A 332 -20.02 19.67 -41.27
C ALA A 332 -21.30 20.39 -40.78
N GLU A 333 -21.20 21.30 -39.83
CA GLU A 333 -22.32 22.08 -39.30
C GLU A 333 -22.72 23.26 -40.22
N GLN A 334 -21.78 23.86 -40.95
CA GLN A 334 -22.04 25.01 -41.85
C GLN A 334 -23.04 24.73 -42.97
N PRO A 335 -23.05 23.59 -43.66
CA PRO A 335 -24.02 23.31 -44.70
C PRO A 335 -25.45 23.03 -44.18
N GLN A 336 -25.61 22.69 -42.91
CA GLN A 336 -26.93 22.46 -42.31
C GLN A 336 -27.58 23.77 -41.86
N ALA A 337 -26.80 24.72 -41.36
CA ALA A 337 -27.29 26.08 -41.03
C ALA A 337 -27.78 26.81 -42.27
N ALA A 338 -27.04 26.77 -43.37
CA ALA A 338 -27.42 27.38 -44.64
C ALA A 338 -28.69 26.76 -45.28
N LYS A 339 -28.95 25.46 -45.08
CA LYS A 339 -30.18 24.80 -45.52
C LYS A 339 -31.39 25.16 -44.64
N HIS A 340 -31.18 25.35 -43.33
CA HIS A 340 -32.25 25.81 -42.43
C HIS A 340 -32.65 27.24 -42.67
N GLU A 341 -31.71 28.15 -42.97
CA GLU A 341 -32.00 29.54 -43.37
C GLU A 341 -32.74 29.60 -44.70
N ALA A 342 -32.31 28.80 -45.70
CA ALA A 342 -32.98 28.76 -46.99
C ALA A 342 -34.43 28.18 -46.96
N ILE A 343 -34.71 27.30 -45.98
CA ILE A 343 -36.10 26.79 -45.77
C ILE A 343 -36.93 27.80 -44.98
N ALA A 344 -36.33 28.60 -44.11
CA ALA A 344 -37.02 29.64 -43.35
C ALA A 344 -37.35 30.89 -44.21
N GLU A 345 -36.56 31.17 -45.25
CA GLU A 345 -36.86 32.24 -46.21
C GLU A 345 -37.90 31.83 -47.30
N ALA A 346 -38.13 30.52 -47.47
CA ALA A 346 -39.09 30.00 -48.47
C ALA A 346 -40.49 29.68 -47.91
N ALA A 347 -40.71 29.88 -46.59
CA ALA A 347 -42.00 29.71 -45.89
C ALA A 347 -42.60 31.04 -45.43
#